data_71ad7c452e6a71ccc7ba0a20d8584001
#
_entry.id   71ad7c452e6a71ccc7ba0a20d8584001
#
_cell.length_a   1.000
_cell.length_b   1.000
_cell.length_c   1.000
_cell.angle_alpha   90.00
_cell.angle_beta   90.00
_cell.angle_gamma   90.00
#
_symmetry.space_group_name_H-M   'P 1'
#
loop_
_entity.id
_entity.type
_entity.pdbx_description
1 polymer ?
#
loop_
_entity_poly.entity_id
_entity_poly.type
_entity_poly.pdbx_seq_one_letter_code
_entity_poly.pdbx_strand_id
1 'polypeptide(L)'
;MKILVGQQGMSNAQAVDKLIPGGGGGGTFVIKGNDTPLVIAGGGGGGAGFESVNISLKGDDGQKKENGTRYGGYSGLGGKRSPSNPEGSGGGGYSGNGENSFTCTGGSSFLNGGAGGKSMPGVSDGGFGGGGASTAFPGGGGGYSGGGVEELGNGMKVAGGGGSYNRGAEQENSEGVRNGDGEVMMKLIG
;
A
#
# COMPACT_ATOMS: atom_id res chain seq x y z
N MET A 1 0.07 -3.76 23.98
CA MET A 1 -0.50 -3.37 22.69
C MET A 1 0.61 -2.77 21.85
N LYS A 2 0.68 -3.10 20.55
CA LYS A 2 1.59 -2.48 19.57
C LYS A 2 0.73 -1.67 18.61
N ILE A 3 1.19 -0.46 18.27
CA ILE A 3 0.52 0.41 17.30
C ILE A 3 1.58 0.85 16.29
N LEU A 4 1.27 0.66 15.02
CA LEU A 4 2.02 1.21 13.90
C LEU A 4 1.08 2.11 13.11
N VAL A 5 1.46 3.37 12.94
CA VAL A 5 0.70 4.33 12.14
C VAL A 5 1.31 4.40 10.75
N GLY A 6 0.51 4.06 9.74
CA GLY A 6 0.94 4.07 8.35
C GLY A 6 1.25 5.47 7.86
N GLN A 7 2.21 5.58 6.97
CA GLN A 7 2.60 6.84 6.34
C GLN A 7 2.20 6.86 4.87
N GLN A 8 1.98 8.04 4.35
CA GLN A 8 1.77 8.22 2.91
C GLN A 8 3.02 7.79 2.14
N GLY A 9 2.84 7.15 0.99
CA GLY A 9 3.93 6.88 0.06
C GLY A 9 4.46 8.19 -0.53
N MET A 10 5.74 8.19 -0.89
CA MET A 10 6.34 9.36 -1.52
C MET A 10 5.75 9.61 -2.91
N SER A 11 5.61 10.88 -3.25
CA SER A 11 5.40 11.34 -4.62
C SER A 11 6.54 12.31 -4.95
N ASN A 12 7.26 12.08 -6.04
CA ASN A 12 8.28 13.04 -6.45
C ASN A 12 7.63 14.19 -7.23
N ALA A 13 7.11 15.17 -6.49
CA ALA A 13 6.52 16.40 -7.05
C ALA A 13 7.55 17.33 -7.74
N GLN A 14 8.85 17.01 -7.68
CA GLN A 14 9.92 17.85 -8.24
C GLN A 14 10.37 17.45 -9.65
N ALA A 15 9.83 16.38 -10.20
CA ALA A 15 10.08 16.03 -11.60
C ALA A 15 9.25 16.96 -12.50
N VAL A 16 9.81 18.07 -12.87
CA VAL A 16 9.16 19.15 -13.64
C VAL A 16 8.68 18.67 -15.01
N ASP A 17 9.19 17.54 -15.52
CA ASP A 17 8.91 17.07 -16.88
C ASP A 17 8.58 15.56 -17.00
N LYS A 18 8.38 14.84 -15.89
CA LYS A 18 7.98 13.42 -15.96
C LYS A 18 7.06 13.09 -14.79
N LEU A 19 5.87 12.61 -15.09
CA LEU A 19 4.94 12.08 -14.10
C LEU A 19 5.51 10.79 -13.50
N ILE A 20 6.30 10.92 -12.43
CA ILE A 20 6.84 9.77 -11.70
C ILE A 20 5.72 9.13 -10.88
N PRO A 21 5.49 7.82 -11.04
CA PRO A 21 4.49 7.14 -10.25
C PRO A 21 4.77 7.24 -8.75
N GLY A 22 3.71 7.33 -7.95
CA GLY A 22 3.80 7.38 -6.49
C GLY A 22 4.07 6.00 -5.87
N GLY A 23 4.75 5.99 -4.73
CA GLY A 23 4.79 4.84 -3.84
C GLY A 23 3.44 4.60 -3.18
N GLY A 24 3.15 3.36 -2.79
CA GLY A 24 1.94 3.02 -2.03
C GLY A 24 1.97 3.55 -0.61
N GLY A 25 0.83 3.89 -0.05
CA GLY A 25 0.67 4.25 1.36
C GLY A 25 0.79 3.02 2.28
N GLY A 26 1.28 3.20 3.50
CA GLY A 26 1.36 2.15 4.50
C GLY A 26 0.03 1.90 5.20
N GLY A 27 -0.19 0.68 5.66
CA GLY A 27 -1.29 0.33 6.55
C GLY A 27 -1.06 0.80 7.99
N THR A 28 -2.16 1.00 8.71
CA THR A 28 -2.14 1.33 10.15
C THR A 28 -2.59 0.11 10.95
N PHE A 29 -1.83 -0.28 11.98
CA PHE A 29 -2.01 -1.52 12.70
C PHE A 29 -2.22 -1.28 14.19
N VAL A 30 -3.24 -1.89 14.76
CA VAL A 30 -3.46 -2.02 16.21
C VAL A 30 -3.44 -3.50 16.56
N ILE A 31 -2.41 -3.92 17.28
CA ILE A 31 -2.09 -5.33 17.54
C ILE A 31 -2.04 -5.57 19.05
N LYS A 32 -2.73 -6.59 19.53
CA LYS A 32 -2.63 -7.06 20.89
C LYS A 32 -1.30 -7.81 21.11
N GLY A 33 -0.87 -7.96 22.36
CA GLY A 33 0.26 -8.83 22.71
C GLY A 33 0.16 -10.20 22.01
N ASN A 34 1.28 -10.85 21.79
CA ASN A 34 1.40 -12.11 21.01
C ASN A 34 1.01 -11.96 19.52
N ASP A 35 1.21 -10.77 18.98
CA ASP A 35 0.99 -10.46 17.56
C ASP A 35 -0.41 -10.84 17.02
N THR A 36 -1.45 -10.64 17.85
CA THR A 36 -2.83 -10.85 17.43
C THR A 36 -3.42 -9.55 16.89
N PRO A 37 -3.84 -9.48 15.62
CA PRO A 37 -4.41 -8.27 15.04
C PRO A 37 -5.80 -7.98 15.68
N LEU A 38 -6.02 -6.73 16.04
CA LEU A 38 -7.31 -6.21 16.50
C LEU A 38 -7.99 -5.40 15.39
N VAL A 39 -7.30 -4.38 14.89
CA VAL A 39 -7.76 -3.53 13.79
C VAL A 39 -6.56 -3.21 12.91
N ILE A 40 -6.73 -3.34 11.62
CA ILE A 40 -5.76 -2.92 10.62
C ILE A 40 -6.51 -2.15 9.53
N ALA A 41 -6.07 -0.94 9.25
CA ALA A 41 -6.56 -0.15 8.12
C ALA A 41 -5.57 -0.23 6.97
N GLY A 42 -6.04 -0.58 5.79
CA GLY A 42 -5.22 -0.63 4.58
C GLY A 42 -4.88 0.75 4.03
N GLY A 43 -3.67 0.91 3.52
CA GLY A 43 -3.21 2.09 2.78
C GLY A 43 -3.61 2.05 1.31
N GLY A 44 -3.71 3.19 0.67
CA GLY A 44 -4.00 3.30 -0.75
C GLY A 44 -2.80 2.95 -1.64
N GLY A 45 -3.05 2.49 -2.87
CA GLY A 45 -2.04 2.35 -3.90
C GLY A 45 -1.53 3.69 -4.41
N GLY A 46 -0.31 3.71 -4.93
CA GLY A 46 0.29 4.90 -5.55
C GLY A 46 -0.43 5.29 -6.84
N GLY A 47 -0.49 6.58 -7.13
CA GLY A 47 -0.99 7.09 -8.40
C GLY A 47 0.05 6.99 -9.51
N ALA A 48 -0.40 6.96 -10.75
CA ALA A 48 0.45 7.05 -11.93
C ALA A 48 -0.05 8.15 -12.87
N GLY A 49 0.85 8.81 -13.58
CA GLY A 49 0.52 9.77 -14.60
C GLY A 49 1.17 9.39 -15.92
N PHE A 50 0.54 9.79 -17.04
CA PHE A 50 1.05 9.57 -18.38
C PHE A 50 1.03 10.89 -19.13
N GLU A 51 2.24 11.42 -19.38
CA GLU A 51 2.46 12.71 -20.06
C GLU A 51 1.89 12.75 -21.48
N SER A 52 2.07 11.64 -22.21
CA SER A 52 1.68 11.55 -23.63
C SER A 52 0.18 11.72 -23.88
N VAL A 53 -0.66 11.53 -22.88
CA VAL A 53 -2.12 11.57 -23.00
C VAL A 53 -2.79 12.44 -21.91
N ASN A 54 -2.01 13.14 -21.11
CA ASN A 54 -2.47 14.00 -20.00
C ASN A 54 -3.48 13.29 -19.07
N ILE A 55 -3.26 12.00 -18.80
CA ILE A 55 -4.08 11.17 -17.92
C ILE A 55 -3.34 10.94 -16.62
N SER A 56 -4.00 11.23 -15.51
CA SER A 56 -3.58 10.84 -14.17
C SER A 56 -4.48 9.70 -13.70
N LEU A 57 -3.86 8.58 -13.33
CA LEU A 57 -4.57 7.46 -12.73
C LEU A 57 -4.33 7.46 -11.21
N LYS A 58 -5.42 7.51 -10.46
CA LYS A 58 -5.38 7.29 -9.03
C LYS A 58 -5.18 5.79 -8.77
N GLY A 59 -4.34 5.44 -7.80
CA GLY A 59 -4.31 4.07 -7.25
C GLY A 59 -5.62 3.77 -6.51
N ASP A 60 -5.90 2.48 -6.29
CA ASP A 60 -7.07 2.08 -5.53
C ASP A 60 -6.93 2.54 -4.06
N ASP A 61 -8.04 2.94 -3.46
CA ASP A 61 -8.08 3.29 -2.04
C ASP A 61 -7.80 2.07 -1.15
N GLY A 62 -7.39 2.30 0.11
CA GLY A 62 -7.34 1.25 1.12
C GLY A 62 -8.72 0.60 1.26
N GLN A 63 -8.77 -0.72 1.26
CA GLN A 63 -9.99 -1.51 1.16
C GLN A 63 -10.60 -1.76 2.54
N LYS A 64 -11.93 -1.77 2.61
CA LYS A 64 -12.66 -2.20 3.82
C LYS A 64 -12.68 -3.71 4.04
N LYS A 65 -12.34 -4.51 3.02
CA LYS A 65 -12.22 -5.97 3.06
C LYS A 65 -10.79 -6.38 3.36
N GLU A 66 -10.59 -7.65 3.74
CA GLU A 66 -9.29 -8.18 4.12
C GLU A 66 -8.31 -8.33 2.96
N ASN A 67 -8.78 -8.51 1.74
CA ASN A 67 -7.95 -8.71 0.56
C ASN A 67 -7.50 -7.36 -0.03
N GLY A 68 -6.25 -7.31 -0.48
CA GLY A 68 -5.79 -6.24 -1.33
C GLY A 68 -6.33 -6.35 -2.75
N THR A 69 -6.23 -5.26 -3.54
CA THR A 69 -6.65 -5.22 -4.94
C THR A 69 -5.46 -5.31 -5.91
N ARG A 70 -5.71 -5.45 -7.21
CA ARG A 70 -4.70 -5.44 -8.30
C ARG A 70 -3.59 -6.48 -8.12
N TYR A 71 -3.89 -7.76 -8.17
CA TYR A 71 -3.00 -8.84 -7.73
C TYR A 71 -2.61 -8.72 -6.26
N GLY A 72 -3.51 -8.14 -5.45
CA GLY A 72 -3.33 -8.00 -4.01
C GLY A 72 -3.21 -9.33 -3.28
N GLY A 73 -2.62 -9.28 -2.12
CA GLY A 73 -2.54 -10.39 -1.20
C GLY A 73 -3.90 -10.77 -0.61
N TYR A 74 -3.93 -11.89 0.05
CA TYR A 74 -5.06 -12.41 0.83
C TYR A 74 -4.54 -13.04 2.13
N SER A 75 -5.38 -13.17 3.13
CA SER A 75 -5.04 -13.82 4.41
C SER A 75 -3.73 -13.32 5.04
N GLY A 76 -3.48 -12.04 5.01
CA GLY A 76 -2.29 -11.42 5.59
C GLY A 76 -1.05 -11.43 4.71
N LEU A 77 -1.11 -11.94 3.48
CA LEU A 77 0.01 -11.95 2.53
C LEU A 77 0.21 -10.60 1.85
N GLY A 78 1.42 -10.38 1.33
CA GLY A 78 1.75 -9.20 0.52
C GLY A 78 1.16 -9.25 -0.88
N GLY A 79 1.03 -8.07 -1.50
CA GLY A 79 0.61 -7.92 -2.89
C GLY A 79 1.70 -8.33 -3.86
N LYS A 80 1.30 -8.66 -5.08
CA LYS A 80 2.17 -9.10 -6.17
C LYS A 80 2.35 -8.00 -7.21
N ARG A 81 3.43 -8.07 -7.96
CA ARG A 81 3.65 -7.29 -9.17
C ARG A 81 2.83 -7.86 -10.34
N SER A 82 2.68 -7.10 -11.40
CA SER A 82 2.08 -7.58 -12.64
C SER A 82 2.93 -8.70 -13.27
N PRO A 83 2.32 -9.82 -13.69
CA PRO A 83 3.03 -10.89 -14.41
C PRO A 83 3.57 -10.43 -15.77
N SER A 84 2.89 -9.50 -16.44
CA SER A 84 3.25 -8.99 -17.77
C SER A 84 4.39 -7.97 -17.73
N ASN A 85 4.55 -7.28 -16.59
CA ASN A 85 5.59 -6.28 -16.44
C ASN A 85 6.11 -6.24 -14.99
N PRO A 86 7.42 -6.49 -14.80
CA PRO A 86 8.01 -6.64 -13.46
C PRO A 86 8.33 -5.34 -12.73
N GLU A 87 7.93 -4.20 -13.25
CA GLU A 87 8.13 -2.88 -12.63
C GLU A 87 6.97 -2.52 -11.71
N GLY A 88 7.23 -1.75 -10.65
CA GLY A 88 6.31 -1.52 -9.54
C GLY A 88 6.28 -2.68 -8.57
N SER A 89 6.22 -2.41 -7.31
CA SER A 89 6.30 -3.42 -6.26
C SER A 89 5.03 -3.54 -5.44
N GLY A 90 4.77 -4.73 -4.91
CA GLY A 90 3.61 -5.00 -4.05
C GLY A 90 3.74 -4.35 -2.68
N GLY A 91 2.62 -4.03 -2.04
CA GLY A 91 2.55 -3.65 -0.64
C GLY A 91 2.68 -4.86 0.29
N GLY A 92 3.22 -4.64 1.48
CA GLY A 92 3.32 -5.64 2.54
C GLY A 92 1.97 -5.93 3.19
N GLY A 93 1.77 -7.18 3.57
CA GLY A 93 0.63 -7.62 4.36
C GLY A 93 0.95 -7.65 5.86
N TYR A 94 0.09 -8.29 6.64
CA TYR A 94 0.34 -8.54 8.05
C TYR A 94 1.53 -9.48 8.25
N SER A 95 1.58 -10.61 7.52
CA SER A 95 2.61 -11.65 7.65
C SER A 95 3.51 -11.80 6.43
N GLY A 96 3.07 -11.44 5.23
CA GLY A 96 3.83 -11.57 3.99
C GLY A 96 4.34 -10.25 3.45
N ASN A 97 5.60 -10.20 3.04
CA ASN A 97 6.16 -9.04 2.34
C ASN A 97 5.52 -8.88 0.96
N GLY A 98 5.45 -7.65 0.47
CA GLY A 98 5.13 -7.37 -0.91
C GLY A 98 6.21 -7.86 -1.86
N GLU A 99 5.82 -8.24 -3.07
CA GLU A 99 6.74 -8.72 -4.09
C GLU A 99 7.64 -7.59 -4.60
N ASN A 100 8.94 -7.86 -4.68
CA ASN A 100 9.91 -6.94 -5.26
C ASN A 100 9.73 -6.84 -6.78
N SER A 101 9.99 -5.67 -7.34
CA SER A 101 10.26 -5.53 -8.77
C SER A 101 11.75 -5.75 -9.06
N PHE A 102 12.15 -5.56 -10.31
CA PHE A 102 13.58 -5.61 -10.68
C PHE A 102 14.38 -4.42 -10.16
N THR A 103 13.74 -3.31 -9.91
CA THR A 103 14.39 -2.02 -9.64
C THR A 103 13.98 -1.39 -8.32
N CYS A 104 12.95 -1.93 -7.65
CA CYS A 104 12.51 -1.45 -6.35
C CYS A 104 12.01 -2.61 -5.47
N THR A 105 11.95 -2.39 -4.16
CA THR A 105 11.50 -3.39 -3.22
C THR A 105 10.03 -3.23 -2.87
N GLY A 106 9.37 -4.36 -2.59
CA GLY A 106 8.06 -4.40 -1.96
C GLY A 106 8.11 -3.88 -0.53
N GLY A 107 6.94 -3.55 0.00
CA GLY A 107 6.80 -3.20 1.40
C GLY A 107 7.03 -4.41 2.31
N SER A 108 7.70 -4.20 3.44
CA SER A 108 7.84 -5.23 4.47
C SER A 108 6.50 -5.48 5.16
N SER A 109 6.23 -6.74 5.51
CA SER A 109 5.06 -7.08 6.33
C SER A 109 5.16 -6.45 7.72
N PHE A 110 4.02 -6.35 8.42
CA PHE A 110 4.01 -5.89 9.81
C PHE A 110 4.93 -6.74 10.69
N LEU A 111 4.88 -8.07 10.56
CA LEU A 111 5.74 -8.99 11.34
C LEU A 111 7.23 -8.82 11.04
N ASN A 112 7.59 -8.28 9.88
CA ASN A 112 8.96 -7.96 9.47
C ASN A 112 9.30 -6.46 9.65
N GLY A 113 8.55 -5.75 10.51
CA GLY A 113 8.84 -4.37 10.90
C GLY A 113 8.10 -3.29 10.11
N GLY A 114 7.30 -3.63 9.09
CA GLY A 114 6.42 -2.70 8.39
C GLY A 114 7.13 -1.60 7.58
N ALA A 115 8.41 -1.76 7.25
CA ALA A 115 9.12 -0.75 6.45
C ALA A 115 8.49 -0.59 5.06
N GLY A 116 8.44 0.65 4.59
CA GLY A 116 8.10 0.93 3.19
C GLY A 116 9.17 0.42 2.24
N GLY A 117 8.75 0.00 1.05
CA GLY A 117 9.64 -0.39 -0.03
C GLY A 117 10.56 0.75 -0.44
N LYS A 118 11.74 0.41 -0.97
CA LYS A 118 12.76 1.35 -1.41
C LYS A 118 12.92 1.34 -2.92
N SER A 119 13.03 2.53 -3.49
CA SER A 119 13.30 2.75 -4.89
C SER A 119 14.74 3.25 -5.11
N MET A 120 15.11 3.46 -6.36
CA MET A 120 16.34 4.17 -6.70
C MET A 120 16.23 5.67 -6.34
N PRO A 121 17.35 6.38 -6.11
CA PRO A 121 17.32 7.82 -5.90
C PRO A 121 16.54 8.57 -6.98
N GLY A 122 15.69 9.51 -6.56
CA GLY A 122 14.87 10.31 -7.48
C GLY A 122 13.53 9.68 -7.90
N VAL A 123 13.19 8.52 -7.35
CA VAL A 123 11.89 7.86 -7.55
C VAL A 123 11.13 7.81 -6.22
N SER A 124 9.99 7.15 -6.14
CA SER A 124 9.10 7.26 -4.98
C SER A 124 9.16 6.02 -4.10
N ASP A 125 9.62 6.17 -2.87
CA ASP A 125 9.56 5.13 -1.84
C ASP A 125 8.13 4.87 -1.37
N GLY A 126 7.86 3.67 -0.91
CA GLY A 126 6.63 3.32 -0.22
C GLY A 126 6.56 3.90 1.19
N GLY A 127 5.35 4.15 1.69
CA GLY A 127 5.10 4.62 3.05
C GLY A 127 5.39 3.56 4.11
N PHE A 128 5.83 3.99 5.30
CA PHE A 128 5.94 3.13 6.47
C PHE A 128 4.58 2.52 6.80
N GLY A 129 4.55 1.25 7.15
CA GLY A 129 3.33 0.44 7.22
C GLY A 129 3.20 -0.50 6.02
N GLY A 130 4.31 -0.75 5.32
CA GLY A 130 4.39 -1.74 4.25
C GLY A 130 3.95 -1.24 2.86
N GLY A 131 3.95 0.06 2.57
CA GLY A 131 3.72 0.53 1.21
C GLY A 131 4.81 0.04 0.25
N GLY A 132 4.47 -0.34 -0.98
CA GLY A 132 5.41 -0.72 -2.03
C GLY A 132 6.07 0.49 -2.69
N ALA A 133 7.32 0.38 -3.12
CA ALA A 133 7.99 1.43 -3.86
C ALA A 133 7.60 1.46 -5.34
N SER A 134 7.84 2.57 -6.01
CA SER A 134 7.58 2.76 -7.44
C SER A 134 8.87 2.92 -8.24
N THR A 135 8.78 2.65 -9.54
CA THR A 135 9.75 3.07 -10.54
C THR A 135 9.01 3.58 -11.78
N ALA A 136 8.84 2.79 -12.81
CA ALA A 136 7.97 3.13 -13.95
C ALA A 136 6.48 2.78 -13.67
N PHE A 137 6.22 1.99 -12.62
CA PHE A 137 4.88 1.64 -12.16
C PHE A 137 4.67 2.10 -10.72
N PRO A 138 3.43 2.43 -10.33
CA PRO A 138 3.12 2.81 -8.95
C PRO A 138 3.31 1.63 -7.99
N GLY A 139 3.50 1.92 -6.70
CA GLY A 139 3.62 0.92 -5.64
C GLY A 139 2.28 0.57 -5.00
N GLY A 140 2.08 -0.70 -4.63
CA GLY A 140 0.89 -1.19 -3.94
C GLY A 140 0.81 -0.72 -2.48
N GLY A 141 -0.41 -0.53 -1.95
CA GLY A 141 -0.65 -0.13 -0.55
C GLY A 141 -0.39 -1.27 0.45
N GLY A 142 0.13 -0.93 1.64
CA GLY A 142 0.27 -1.86 2.76
C GLY A 142 -1.05 -2.07 3.50
N GLY A 143 -1.18 -3.14 4.30
CA GLY A 143 -2.39 -3.40 5.07
C GLY A 143 -2.43 -4.78 5.72
N TYR A 144 -3.63 -5.27 6.06
CA TYR A 144 -3.77 -6.68 6.47
C TYR A 144 -3.29 -7.60 5.36
N SER A 145 -3.79 -7.40 4.15
CA SER A 145 -3.18 -7.98 2.95
C SER A 145 -2.72 -6.84 2.04
N GLY A 146 -1.54 -6.95 1.46
CA GLY A 146 -0.98 -5.89 0.63
C GLY A 146 -1.69 -5.72 -0.71
N GLY A 147 -1.77 -4.50 -1.23
CA GLY A 147 -2.17 -4.22 -2.61
C GLY A 147 -1.08 -4.60 -3.61
N GLY A 148 -1.47 -5.08 -4.77
CA GLY A 148 -0.53 -5.42 -5.84
C GLY A 148 -0.45 -4.33 -6.92
N VAL A 149 0.09 -4.69 -8.08
CA VAL A 149 0.21 -3.80 -9.24
C VAL A 149 -0.30 -4.51 -10.48
N GLU A 150 -1.12 -3.82 -11.26
CA GLU A 150 -1.72 -4.36 -12.48
C GLU A 150 -1.41 -3.47 -13.69
N GLU A 151 -1.12 -4.11 -14.82
CA GLU A 151 -1.11 -3.46 -16.12
C GLU A 151 -2.44 -3.74 -16.82
N LEU A 152 -3.18 -2.68 -17.14
CA LEU A 152 -4.44 -2.77 -17.86
C LEU A 152 -4.19 -2.98 -19.36
N GLY A 153 -5.16 -3.55 -20.08
CA GLY A 153 -5.03 -3.92 -21.49
C GLY A 153 -4.67 -2.81 -22.48
N ASN A 154 -4.64 -1.55 -22.02
CA ASN A 154 -4.21 -0.38 -22.77
C ASN A 154 -2.80 0.12 -22.36
N GLY A 155 -2.03 -0.67 -21.62
CA GLY A 155 -0.70 -0.31 -21.10
C GLY A 155 -0.71 0.64 -19.90
N MET A 156 -1.90 1.04 -19.41
CA MET A 156 -2.02 1.83 -18.19
C MET A 156 -1.74 0.98 -16.95
N LYS A 157 -1.15 1.59 -15.94
CA LYS A 157 -0.59 0.93 -14.77
C LYS A 157 -1.30 1.45 -13.53
N VAL A 158 -1.86 0.54 -12.74
CA VAL A 158 -2.63 0.87 -11.54
C VAL A 158 -2.12 0.08 -10.35
N ALA A 159 -1.96 0.76 -9.22
CA ALA A 159 -1.62 0.11 -7.96
C ALA A 159 -2.86 -0.13 -7.11
N GLY A 160 -2.90 -1.28 -6.49
CA GLY A 160 -3.96 -1.70 -5.59
C GLY A 160 -3.81 -1.12 -4.19
N GLY A 161 -4.94 -0.91 -3.52
CA GLY A 161 -5.01 -0.63 -2.10
C GLY A 161 -4.83 -1.89 -1.25
N GLY A 162 -4.29 -1.72 -0.06
CA GLY A 162 -4.18 -2.78 0.94
C GLY A 162 -5.53 -3.10 1.59
N GLY A 163 -5.71 -4.33 2.03
CA GLY A 163 -6.88 -4.79 2.75
C GLY A 163 -6.88 -4.36 4.21
N SER A 164 -8.05 -4.24 4.80
CA SER A 164 -8.26 -3.96 6.22
C SER A 164 -8.69 -5.21 6.98
N TYR A 165 -8.51 -5.20 8.30
CA TYR A 165 -8.97 -6.24 9.20
C TYR A 165 -9.59 -5.59 10.43
N ASN A 166 -10.74 -6.09 10.86
CA ASN A 166 -11.40 -5.57 12.05
C ASN A 166 -12.02 -6.75 12.84
N ARG A 167 -11.60 -6.91 14.08
CA ARG A 167 -12.11 -7.95 15.00
C ARG A 167 -13.15 -7.42 15.99
N GLY A 168 -13.52 -6.16 15.89
CA GLY A 168 -14.51 -5.54 16.78
C GLY A 168 -15.90 -6.16 16.65
N ALA A 169 -16.74 -5.95 17.65
CA ALA A 169 -18.14 -6.43 17.66
C ALA A 169 -19.05 -5.52 16.82
N GLU A 170 -18.98 -4.20 17.04
CA GLU A 170 -19.79 -3.19 16.33
C GLU A 170 -18.89 -2.46 15.31
N GLN A 171 -18.79 -3.05 14.10
CA GLN A 171 -17.84 -2.59 13.11
C GLN A 171 -18.44 -1.56 12.16
N GLU A 172 -17.74 -0.44 11.99
CA GLU A 172 -17.95 0.49 10.89
C GLU A 172 -16.68 0.54 10.04
N ASN A 173 -16.72 -0.05 8.85
CA ASN A 173 -15.58 -0.12 7.94
C ASN A 173 -15.88 0.67 6.66
N SER A 174 -15.05 1.65 6.36
CA SER A 174 -15.16 2.48 5.15
C SER A 174 -13.83 2.47 4.39
N GLU A 175 -13.90 2.64 3.09
CA GLU A 175 -12.71 2.74 2.20
C GLU A 175 -12.52 4.18 1.72
N GLY A 176 -11.27 4.57 1.46
CA GLY A 176 -10.94 5.85 0.86
C GLY A 176 -11.26 7.09 1.70
N VAL A 177 -11.35 6.96 3.02
CA VAL A 177 -11.81 8.06 3.91
C VAL A 177 -10.72 9.04 4.31
N ARG A 178 -9.44 8.71 4.09
CA ARG A 178 -8.33 9.55 4.55
C ARG A 178 -7.25 9.73 3.49
N ASN A 179 -6.77 10.95 3.37
CA ASN A 179 -5.57 11.31 2.62
C ASN A 179 -4.44 11.65 3.60
N GLY A 180 -3.19 11.35 3.21
CA GLY A 180 -2.01 11.56 4.05
C GLY A 180 -1.72 10.39 4.99
N ASP A 181 -1.05 10.67 6.10
CA ASP A 181 -0.66 9.65 7.08
C ASP A 181 -1.88 9.06 7.81
N GLY A 182 -1.75 7.83 8.27
CA GLY A 182 -2.77 7.16 9.07
C GLY A 182 -3.00 7.84 10.42
N GLU A 183 -4.06 7.42 11.10
CA GLU A 183 -4.40 7.90 12.44
C GLU A 183 -5.02 6.77 13.25
N VAL A 184 -4.76 6.78 14.55
CA VAL A 184 -5.42 5.89 15.52
C VAL A 184 -5.99 6.74 16.64
N MET A 185 -7.29 6.64 16.86
CA MET A 185 -7.96 7.26 18.01
C MET A 185 -8.53 6.15 18.91
N MET A 186 -8.23 6.23 20.19
CA MET A 186 -8.74 5.28 21.18
C MET A 186 -9.47 6.02 22.29
N LYS A 187 -10.66 5.54 22.63
CA LYS A 187 -11.44 6.04 23.75
C LYS A 187 -11.74 4.89 24.71
N LEU A 188 -11.36 5.05 25.96
CA LEU A 188 -11.77 4.13 27.02
C LEU A 188 -13.21 4.46 27.40
N ILE A 189 -14.08 3.47 27.31
CA ILE A 189 -15.47 3.54 27.80
C ILE A 189 -15.51 2.76 29.10
N GLY A 190 -15.78 3.50 30.20
CA GLY A 190 -15.93 2.91 31.53
C GLY A 190 -17.26 2.17 31.71
#